data_2b90429774e04b56959217ac2b3c5822
#
_entry.id   2b90429774e04b56959217ac2b3c5822
#
_cell.length_a   1.000
_cell.length_b   1.000
_cell.length_c   1.000
_cell.angle_alpha   90.00
_cell.angle_beta   90.00
_cell.angle_gamma   90.00
#
_symmetry.space_group_name_H-M   'P 1'
#
loop_
_entity.id
_entity.type
_entity.pdbx_description
1 polymer ?
#
loop_
_entity_poly.entity_id
_entity_poly.type
_entity_poly.pdbx_seq_one_letter_code
_entity_poly.pdbx_strand_id
1 'polypeptide(L)'
;MDFMTYFKQLKGGTLNQVTLIHGEESYLIDNLTKYISENFLMPMYCDFNLSQIETIVDVDSVISMAMTLPFFDERRIVLFQNTGMLKVVKDEQEDKLIKFLTDLPAHIYVVFSESDLDKRKKIYKHLAKVADVVTVDRLLRPELAKWIAKRFKLYNKEVGLHVINYFIEMINYLDPESGKNLYDIDNTIRMMSGVDGAIDEGVINQYVEIPIEHNIFKMMDAISGRKMSEAIKILNYFVAGGEPEIKIFYLINQQFRNIYKTKLLLDAGHTSATVASKLEIHPFVAKKAGSFAIQFSNRQLGKIIEILEEVDIMMKSSGLPPLLLIEKALFQISEVPK
;
A
#
# COMPACT_ATOMS: atom_id res chain seq x y z
N MET A 1 5.02 15.91 -12.54
CA MET A 1 6.02 16.01 -11.44
C MET A 1 5.57 15.13 -10.29
N ASP A 2 6.46 14.78 -9.35
CA ASP A 2 6.12 14.00 -8.16
C ASP A 2 5.52 14.88 -7.03
N PHE A 3 4.90 14.21 -6.04
CA PHE A 3 4.29 14.84 -4.88
C PHE A 3 5.22 15.80 -4.12
N MET A 4 6.48 15.39 -3.85
CA MET A 4 7.40 16.20 -3.03
C MET A 4 7.83 17.47 -3.74
N THR A 5 8.06 17.39 -5.03
CA THR A 5 8.42 18.53 -5.90
C THR A 5 7.28 19.53 -5.94
N TYR A 6 6.05 19.05 -6.16
CA TYR A 6 4.88 19.92 -6.19
C TYR A 6 4.57 20.54 -4.83
N PHE A 7 4.67 19.78 -3.75
CA PHE A 7 4.46 20.32 -2.41
C PHE A 7 5.48 21.41 -2.01
N LYS A 8 6.73 21.30 -2.49
CA LYS A 8 7.73 22.39 -2.32
C LYS A 8 7.35 23.62 -3.13
N GLN A 9 6.84 23.47 -4.34
CA GLN A 9 6.33 24.57 -5.17
C GLN A 9 5.19 25.31 -4.48
N LEU A 10 4.19 24.57 -3.96
CA LEU A 10 3.09 25.15 -3.18
C LEU A 10 3.57 25.91 -1.95
N LYS A 11 4.53 25.35 -1.19
CA LYS A 11 5.14 26.05 -0.03
C LYS A 11 5.91 27.31 -0.42
N GLY A 12 6.41 27.36 -1.64
CA GLY A 12 7.00 28.58 -2.22
C GLY A 12 5.98 29.62 -2.68
N GLY A 13 4.67 29.38 -2.46
CA GLY A 13 3.59 30.30 -2.82
C GLY A 13 3.18 30.22 -4.29
N THR A 14 3.63 29.23 -5.05
CA THR A 14 3.33 29.11 -6.48
C THR A 14 2.24 28.05 -6.70
N LEU A 15 1.10 28.48 -7.25
CA LEU A 15 0.00 27.65 -7.72
C LEU A 15 -0.29 28.03 -9.17
N ASN A 16 -0.23 27.09 -10.09
CA ASN A 16 -0.61 27.32 -11.47
C ASN A 16 -2.13 27.31 -11.64
N GLN A 17 -2.64 28.07 -12.64
CA GLN A 17 -4.08 28.18 -12.88
C GLN A 17 -4.76 26.85 -13.14
N VAL A 18 -4.07 25.89 -13.75
CA VAL A 18 -4.59 24.55 -13.99
C VAL A 18 -3.64 23.52 -13.34
N THR A 19 -4.20 22.68 -12.51
CA THR A 19 -3.47 21.59 -11.86
C THR A 19 -4.25 20.29 -12.02
N LEU A 20 -3.55 19.22 -12.34
CA LEU A 20 -4.07 17.85 -12.37
C LEU A 20 -3.28 16.99 -11.38
N ILE A 21 -3.90 16.60 -10.28
CA ILE A 21 -3.34 15.69 -9.28
C ILE A 21 -3.96 14.32 -9.51
N HIS A 22 -3.14 13.29 -9.69
CA HIS A 22 -3.65 11.93 -9.88
C HIS A 22 -2.71 10.88 -9.31
N GLY A 23 -3.25 9.71 -8.97
CA GLY A 23 -2.46 8.59 -8.49
C GLY A 23 -3.20 7.70 -7.48
N GLU A 24 -2.47 6.75 -6.92
CA GLU A 24 -3.03 5.70 -6.09
C GLU A 24 -3.19 6.10 -4.61
N GLU A 25 -2.41 7.10 -4.12
CA GLU A 25 -2.38 7.43 -2.71
C GLU A 25 -3.30 8.61 -2.39
N SER A 26 -4.56 8.29 -2.15
CA SER A 26 -5.62 9.27 -1.88
C SER A 26 -5.32 10.17 -0.67
N TYR A 27 -4.70 9.64 0.39
CA TYR A 27 -4.31 10.44 1.55
C TYR A 27 -3.40 11.63 1.18
N LEU A 28 -2.43 11.41 0.30
CA LEU A 28 -1.53 12.47 -0.13
C LEU A 28 -2.21 13.45 -1.11
N ILE A 29 -3.12 12.94 -1.96
CA ILE A 29 -3.94 13.77 -2.85
C ILE A 29 -4.80 14.73 -2.01
N ASP A 30 -5.51 14.21 -1.00
CA ASP A 30 -6.36 15.01 -0.12
C ASP A 30 -5.55 16.02 0.70
N ASN A 31 -4.34 15.66 1.11
CA ASN A 31 -3.44 16.63 1.76
C ASN A 31 -3.00 17.77 0.83
N LEU A 32 -2.77 17.50 -0.47
CA LEU A 32 -2.44 18.55 -1.44
C LEU A 32 -3.63 19.46 -1.69
N THR A 33 -4.81 18.90 -1.95
CA THR A 33 -6.03 19.70 -2.21
C THR A 33 -6.43 20.55 -1.00
N LYS A 34 -6.33 19.96 0.20
CA LYS A 34 -6.53 20.70 1.46
C LYS A 34 -5.50 21.82 1.63
N TYR A 35 -4.21 21.55 1.37
CA TYR A 35 -3.17 22.56 1.45
C TYR A 35 -3.43 23.72 0.48
N ILE A 36 -3.88 23.43 -0.75
CA ILE A 36 -4.24 24.44 -1.74
C ILE A 36 -5.39 25.30 -1.23
N SER A 37 -6.48 24.71 -0.77
CA SER A 37 -7.64 25.49 -0.28
C SER A 37 -7.32 26.35 0.95
N GLU A 38 -6.49 25.86 1.86
CA GLU A 38 -6.16 26.59 3.11
C GLU A 38 -5.09 27.68 2.95
N ASN A 39 -4.23 27.60 1.90
CA ASN A 39 -3.07 28.51 1.80
C ASN A 39 -3.10 29.45 0.58
N PHE A 40 -4.02 29.24 -0.37
CA PHE A 40 -4.10 30.05 -1.57
C PHE A 40 -5.37 30.92 -1.67
N LEU A 41 -6.24 30.83 -0.68
CA LEU A 41 -7.39 31.71 -0.48
C LEU A 41 -7.27 32.43 0.87
N MET A 42 -7.89 33.60 0.98
CA MET A 42 -8.01 34.28 2.26
C MET A 42 -8.90 33.48 3.21
N PRO A 43 -8.44 33.09 4.42
CA PRO A 43 -9.20 32.20 5.31
C PRO A 43 -10.62 32.72 5.63
N MET A 44 -10.79 34.04 5.76
CA MET A 44 -12.08 34.67 6.06
C MET A 44 -13.10 34.52 4.90
N TYR A 45 -12.66 34.39 3.66
CA TYR A 45 -13.48 34.34 2.46
C TYR A 45 -13.36 33.05 1.67
N CYS A 46 -12.73 32.02 2.27
CA CYS A 46 -12.49 30.73 1.62
C CYS A 46 -13.80 30.10 1.10
N ASP A 47 -14.84 30.06 1.91
CA ASP A 47 -16.14 29.44 1.55
C ASP A 47 -16.84 30.13 0.37
N PHE A 48 -16.54 31.41 0.10
CA PHE A 48 -17.08 32.15 -1.05
C PHE A 48 -16.25 31.93 -2.33
N ASN A 49 -14.98 31.61 -2.18
CA ASN A 49 -14.00 31.54 -3.27
C ASN A 49 -13.55 30.12 -3.61
N LEU A 50 -13.95 29.12 -2.83
CA LEU A 50 -13.73 27.69 -3.10
C LEU A 50 -15.03 27.06 -3.56
N SER A 51 -15.02 26.48 -4.77
CA SER A 51 -16.08 25.61 -5.25
C SER A 51 -15.55 24.19 -5.28
N GLN A 52 -16.02 23.33 -4.38
CA GLN A 52 -15.64 21.92 -4.31
C GLN A 52 -16.72 21.06 -4.96
N ILE A 53 -16.32 20.26 -5.92
CA ILE A 53 -17.18 19.43 -6.76
C ILE A 53 -16.77 17.98 -6.57
N GLU A 54 -17.67 17.16 -6.02
CA GLU A 54 -17.43 15.73 -5.70
C GLU A 54 -18.27 14.80 -6.59
N THR A 55 -19.10 15.36 -7.45
CA THR A 55 -19.97 14.59 -8.35
C THR A 55 -19.79 15.06 -9.79
N ILE A 56 -20.16 14.20 -10.73
CA ILE A 56 -20.16 14.56 -12.14
C ILE A 56 -21.19 15.66 -12.38
N VAL A 57 -20.74 16.78 -12.92
CA VAL A 57 -21.58 17.89 -13.37
C VAL A 57 -21.36 18.13 -14.86
N ASP A 58 -22.34 18.75 -15.52
CA ASP A 58 -22.14 19.14 -16.92
C ASP A 58 -21.14 20.30 -17.04
N VAL A 59 -20.47 20.37 -18.19
CA VAL A 59 -19.39 21.34 -18.42
C VAL A 59 -19.91 22.78 -18.41
N ASP A 60 -21.14 23.04 -18.87
CA ASP A 60 -21.71 24.39 -18.92
C ASP A 60 -21.96 24.90 -17.48
N SER A 61 -22.44 24.04 -16.56
CA SER A 61 -22.57 24.34 -15.14
C SER A 61 -21.21 24.64 -14.48
N VAL A 62 -20.16 23.85 -14.81
CA VAL A 62 -18.79 24.09 -14.33
C VAL A 62 -18.30 25.45 -14.75
N ILE A 63 -18.41 25.77 -16.04
CA ILE A 63 -17.95 27.05 -16.59
C ILE A 63 -18.69 28.20 -15.93
N SER A 64 -20.03 28.10 -15.82
CA SER A 64 -20.86 29.13 -15.16
C SER A 64 -20.43 29.38 -13.72
N MET A 65 -20.19 28.31 -12.95
CA MET A 65 -19.75 28.39 -11.55
C MET A 65 -18.36 29.01 -11.44
N ALA A 66 -17.42 28.58 -12.30
CA ALA A 66 -16.05 29.06 -12.29
C ALA A 66 -15.93 30.54 -12.67
N MET A 67 -16.76 31.00 -13.61
CA MET A 67 -16.73 32.40 -14.11
C MET A 67 -17.25 33.43 -13.11
N THR A 68 -17.75 33.02 -11.95
CA THR A 68 -18.12 33.94 -10.87
C THR A 68 -16.90 34.66 -10.35
N LEU A 69 -16.96 35.99 -10.21
CA LEU A 69 -15.86 36.80 -9.68
C LEU A 69 -15.53 36.44 -8.21
N PRO A 70 -14.26 36.50 -7.81
CA PRO A 70 -13.89 36.24 -6.44
C PRO A 70 -14.44 37.32 -5.50
N PHE A 71 -14.81 36.90 -4.29
CA PHE A 71 -15.36 37.78 -3.26
C PHE A 71 -14.27 38.20 -2.26
N PHE A 72 -13.87 39.44 -2.28
CA PHE A 72 -12.80 39.99 -1.42
C PHE A 72 -11.49 39.18 -1.43
N ASP A 73 -11.20 38.52 -2.53
CA ASP A 73 -9.98 37.76 -2.74
C ASP A 73 -9.46 38.02 -4.17
N GLU A 74 -8.20 37.68 -4.43
CA GLU A 74 -7.60 37.77 -5.77
C GLU A 74 -7.86 36.49 -6.60
N ARG A 75 -8.30 35.42 -5.96
CA ARG A 75 -8.40 34.08 -6.56
C ARG A 75 -9.73 33.43 -6.27
N ARG A 76 -10.18 32.65 -7.25
CA ARG A 76 -11.27 31.70 -7.11
C ARG A 76 -10.76 30.32 -7.50
N ILE A 77 -10.95 29.32 -6.63
CA ILE A 77 -10.51 27.97 -6.85
C ILE A 77 -11.73 27.07 -7.10
N VAL A 78 -11.68 26.32 -8.21
CA VAL A 78 -12.64 25.25 -8.51
C VAL A 78 -11.89 23.93 -8.39
N LEU A 79 -12.26 23.14 -7.37
CA LEU A 79 -11.64 21.85 -7.05
C LEU A 79 -12.58 20.72 -7.44
N PHE A 80 -12.18 19.91 -8.41
CA PHE A 80 -12.83 18.65 -8.77
C PHE A 80 -12.16 17.51 -7.98
N GLN A 81 -12.91 16.91 -7.06
CA GLN A 81 -12.39 15.89 -6.18
C GLN A 81 -12.96 14.52 -6.54
N ASN A 82 -12.16 13.72 -7.22
CA ASN A 82 -12.47 12.35 -7.65
C ASN A 82 -13.83 12.21 -8.36
N THR A 83 -14.15 13.19 -9.20
CA THR A 83 -15.45 13.24 -9.89
C THR A 83 -15.57 12.22 -11.02
N GLY A 84 -14.46 11.74 -11.55
CA GLY A 84 -14.43 10.94 -12.77
C GLY A 84 -14.79 11.73 -14.05
N MET A 85 -14.99 13.05 -13.95
CA MET A 85 -15.40 13.90 -15.06
C MET A 85 -14.45 13.78 -16.25
N LEU A 86 -13.14 13.81 -16.01
CA LEU A 86 -12.13 13.71 -17.08
C LEU A 86 -12.20 12.36 -17.83
N LYS A 87 -12.79 11.33 -17.22
CA LYS A 87 -12.98 10.00 -17.83
C LYS A 87 -14.26 9.93 -18.66
N VAL A 88 -15.33 10.59 -18.22
CA VAL A 88 -16.65 10.46 -18.86
C VAL A 88 -16.97 11.53 -19.88
N VAL A 89 -16.38 12.74 -19.75
CA VAL A 89 -16.59 13.85 -20.70
C VAL A 89 -16.22 13.44 -22.11
N LYS A 90 -17.04 13.78 -23.10
CA LYS A 90 -16.87 13.36 -24.50
C LYS A 90 -17.24 14.47 -25.48
N ASP A 91 -16.71 14.33 -26.68
CA ASP A 91 -17.08 15.08 -27.87
C ASP A 91 -17.13 16.60 -27.65
N GLU A 92 -18.29 17.22 -27.93
CA GLU A 92 -18.49 18.67 -27.83
C GLU A 92 -18.24 19.21 -26.41
N GLN A 93 -18.59 18.46 -25.38
CA GLN A 93 -18.35 18.86 -23.98
C GLN A 93 -16.84 18.81 -23.64
N GLU A 94 -16.12 17.82 -24.18
CA GLU A 94 -14.66 17.77 -24.02
C GLU A 94 -13.96 18.97 -24.70
N ASP A 95 -14.39 19.32 -25.92
CA ASP A 95 -13.85 20.47 -26.65
C ASP A 95 -14.20 21.81 -25.96
N LYS A 96 -15.42 21.95 -25.39
CA LYS A 96 -15.80 23.11 -24.57
C LYS A 96 -14.92 23.24 -23.32
N LEU A 97 -14.67 22.15 -22.59
CA LEU A 97 -13.83 22.15 -21.41
C LEU A 97 -12.38 22.51 -21.75
N ILE A 98 -11.83 21.96 -22.84
CA ILE A 98 -10.50 22.29 -23.32
C ILE A 98 -10.39 23.79 -23.62
N LYS A 99 -11.38 24.35 -24.33
CA LYS A 99 -11.40 25.78 -24.66
C LYS A 99 -11.44 26.65 -23.39
N PHE A 100 -12.31 26.29 -22.43
CA PHE A 100 -12.39 26.98 -21.15
C PHE A 100 -11.06 26.98 -20.39
N LEU A 101 -10.39 25.81 -20.31
CA LEU A 101 -9.09 25.68 -19.63
C LEU A 101 -7.94 26.40 -20.36
N THR A 102 -8.08 26.64 -21.67
CA THR A 102 -7.11 27.43 -22.45
C THR A 102 -7.25 28.93 -22.21
N ASP A 103 -8.49 29.41 -22.09
CA ASP A 103 -8.82 30.84 -22.02
C ASP A 103 -9.23 31.27 -20.59
N LEU A 104 -8.64 30.62 -19.54
CA LEU A 104 -8.97 30.92 -18.15
C LEU A 104 -8.64 32.37 -17.78
N PRO A 105 -9.60 33.13 -17.18
CA PRO A 105 -9.32 34.40 -16.57
C PRO A 105 -8.26 34.31 -15.47
N ALA A 106 -7.44 35.35 -15.30
CA ALA A 106 -6.29 35.32 -14.39
C ALA A 106 -6.60 35.00 -12.92
N HIS A 107 -7.83 35.26 -12.48
CA HIS A 107 -8.28 35.03 -11.11
C HIS A 107 -8.85 33.60 -10.88
N ILE A 108 -9.03 32.79 -11.92
CA ILE A 108 -9.59 31.43 -11.80
C ILE A 108 -8.49 30.38 -11.77
N TYR A 109 -8.59 29.49 -10.80
CA TYR A 109 -7.72 28.35 -10.62
C TYR A 109 -8.56 27.06 -10.62
N VAL A 110 -8.17 26.10 -11.43
CA VAL A 110 -8.88 24.83 -11.59
C VAL A 110 -7.96 23.69 -11.18
N VAL A 111 -8.39 22.94 -10.18
CA VAL A 111 -7.65 21.80 -9.66
C VAL A 111 -8.48 20.54 -9.86
N PHE A 112 -7.96 19.59 -10.62
CA PHE A 112 -8.52 18.24 -10.73
C PHE A 112 -7.76 17.30 -9.83
N SER A 113 -8.46 16.53 -9.02
CA SER A 113 -7.89 15.39 -8.30
C SER A 113 -8.66 14.13 -8.69
N GLU A 114 -7.98 13.18 -9.32
CA GLU A 114 -8.59 11.99 -9.87
C GLU A 114 -7.74 10.74 -9.58
N SER A 115 -8.37 9.65 -9.13
CA SER A 115 -7.68 8.38 -8.90
C SER A 115 -7.42 7.59 -10.17
N ASP A 116 -8.28 7.74 -11.18
CA ASP A 116 -8.22 6.99 -12.45
C ASP A 116 -8.40 7.92 -13.65
N LEU A 117 -7.49 7.84 -14.61
CA LEU A 117 -7.44 8.68 -15.79
C LEU A 117 -7.24 7.88 -17.08
N ASP A 118 -8.01 8.21 -18.12
CA ASP A 118 -7.70 7.73 -19.47
C ASP A 118 -6.74 8.68 -20.18
N LYS A 119 -5.45 8.34 -20.15
CA LYS A 119 -4.36 9.12 -20.75
C LYS A 119 -4.46 9.26 -22.27
N ARG A 120 -5.34 8.51 -22.95
CA ARG A 120 -5.56 8.58 -24.40
C ARG A 120 -6.49 9.72 -24.80
N LYS A 121 -7.30 10.23 -23.86
CA LYS A 121 -8.29 11.30 -24.13
C LYS A 121 -7.64 12.62 -24.52
N LYS A 122 -8.37 13.41 -25.32
CA LYS A 122 -7.95 14.75 -25.74
C LYS A 122 -7.72 15.68 -24.53
N ILE A 123 -8.64 15.65 -23.57
CA ILE A 123 -8.54 16.48 -22.35
C ILE A 123 -7.27 16.18 -21.55
N TYR A 124 -6.89 14.91 -21.38
CA TYR A 124 -5.63 14.58 -20.70
C TYR A 124 -4.41 15.10 -21.47
N LYS A 125 -4.40 14.91 -22.81
CA LYS A 125 -3.31 15.40 -23.68
C LYS A 125 -3.21 16.93 -23.67
N HIS A 126 -4.32 17.62 -23.47
CA HIS A 126 -4.35 19.08 -23.32
C HIS A 126 -3.80 19.48 -21.94
N LEU A 127 -4.31 18.89 -20.86
CA LEU A 127 -3.84 19.13 -19.49
C LEU A 127 -2.34 18.86 -19.35
N ALA A 128 -1.82 17.82 -20.00
CA ALA A 128 -0.39 17.51 -20.00
C ALA A 128 0.50 18.63 -20.59
N LYS A 129 -0.08 19.58 -21.35
CA LYS A 129 0.64 20.72 -21.95
C LYS A 129 0.49 22.02 -21.17
N VAL A 130 -0.65 22.22 -20.52
CA VAL A 130 -1.01 23.52 -19.92
C VAL A 130 -1.07 23.48 -18.39
N ALA A 131 -1.19 22.29 -17.79
CA ALA A 131 -1.36 22.11 -16.35
C ALA A 131 -0.08 21.65 -15.66
N ASP A 132 0.00 21.91 -14.35
CA ASP A 132 0.87 21.14 -13.49
C ASP A 132 0.27 19.74 -13.33
N VAL A 133 0.89 18.73 -13.93
CA VAL A 133 0.48 17.34 -13.77
C VAL A 133 1.30 16.69 -12.66
N VAL A 134 0.61 16.33 -11.57
CA VAL A 134 1.21 15.78 -10.36
C VAL A 134 0.82 14.33 -10.21
N THR A 135 1.81 13.44 -10.18
CA THR A 135 1.59 12.01 -9.94
C THR A 135 1.86 11.69 -8.47
N VAL A 136 0.90 11.04 -7.83
CA VAL A 136 0.92 10.71 -6.41
C VAL A 136 0.82 9.19 -6.24
N ASP A 137 1.97 8.54 -6.37
CA ASP A 137 2.10 7.10 -6.24
C ASP A 137 2.20 6.68 -4.77
N ARG A 138 2.08 5.38 -4.51
CA ARG A 138 2.33 4.79 -3.19
C ARG A 138 3.76 5.07 -2.74
N LEU A 139 3.94 5.33 -1.46
CA LEU A 139 5.27 5.59 -0.89
C LEU A 139 6.15 4.34 -0.95
N LEU A 140 7.38 4.52 -1.37
CA LEU A 140 8.40 3.48 -1.26
C LEU A 140 8.84 3.31 0.20
N ARG A 141 9.42 2.14 0.55
CA ARG A 141 9.81 1.82 1.94
C ARG A 141 10.59 2.93 2.66
N PRO A 142 11.61 3.59 2.09
CA PRO A 142 12.33 4.65 2.79
C PRO A 142 11.50 5.90 3.06
N GLU A 143 10.59 6.23 2.13
CA GLU A 143 9.67 7.38 2.23
C GLU A 143 8.58 7.09 3.27
N LEU A 144 8.01 5.89 3.22
CA LEU A 144 7.03 5.41 4.18
C LEU A 144 7.59 5.41 5.61
N ALA A 145 8.82 4.95 5.81
CA ALA A 145 9.46 4.96 7.13
C ALA A 145 9.61 6.39 7.68
N LYS A 146 10.02 7.34 6.84
CA LYS A 146 10.10 8.75 7.21
C LYS A 146 8.73 9.34 7.53
N TRP A 147 7.73 8.99 6.73
CA TRP A 147 6.36 9.46 6.92
C TRP A 147 5.79 8.93 8.25
N ILE A 148 5.91 7.63 8.54
CA ILE A 148 5.49 7.00 9.80
C ILE A 148 6.19 7.66 11.01
N ALA A 149 7.50 7.85 10.94
CA ALA A 149 8.26 8.51 12.01
C ALA A 149 7.71 9.92 12.30
N LYS A 150 7.40 10.69 11.23
CA LYS A 150 6.80 12.01 11.35
C LYS A 150 5.40 11.96 11.95
N ARG A 151 4.58 10.95 11.58
CA ARG A 151 3.23 10.79 12.14
C ARG A 151 3.26 10.46 13.63
N PHE A 152 4.12 9.54 14.07
CA PHE A 152 4.29 9.27 15.50
C PHE A 152 4.70 10.53 16.28
N LYS A 153 5.62 11.35 15.75
CA LYS A 153 6.02 12.62 16.37
C LYS A 153 4.85 13.60 16.53
N LEU A 154 3.91 13.66 15.57
CA LEU A 154 2.71 14.50 15.69
C LEU A 154 1.80 14.07 16.85
N TYR A 155 1.86 12.81 17.25
CA TYR A 155 1.16 12.27 18.42
C TYR A 155 2.06 12.20 19.68
N ASN A 156 3.19 12.95 19.70
CA ASN A 156 4.13 13.00 20.81
C ASN A 156 4.74 11.64 21.19
N LYS A 157 4.92 10.75 20.20
CA LYS A 157 5.59 9.45 20.36
C LYS A 157 6.90 9.43 19.59
N GLU A 158 7.95 8.98 20.27
CA GLU A 158 9.23 8.67 19.63
C GLU A 158 9.37 7.17 19.45
N VAL A 159 9.55 6.74 18.20
CA VAL A 159 9.61 5.31 17.84
C VAL A 159 10.90 5.03 17.08
N GLY A 160 11.64 4.03 17.53
CA GLY A 160 12.90 3.63 16.91
C GLY A 160 12.72 3.05 15.51
N LEU A 161 13.72 3.21 14.65
CA LEU A 161 13.69 2.75 13.26
C LEU A 161 13.40 1.23 13.13
N HIS A 162 13.90 0.43 14.07
CA HIS A 162 13.63 -1.01 14.11
C HIS A 162 12.11 -1.28 14.23
N VAL A 163 11.44 -0.62 15.18
CA VAL A 163 10.00 -0.76 15.41
C VAL A 163 9.18 -0.23 14.24
N ILE A 164 9.61 0.89 13.63
CA ILE A 164 8.98 1.42 12.41
C ILE A 164 9.06 0.40 11.26
N ASN A 165 10.23 -0.23 11.05
CA ASN A 165 10.37 -1.26 10.03
C ASN A 165 9.52 -2.49 10.31
N TYR A 166 9.40 -2.90 11.57
CA TYR A 166 8.49 -3.97 11.98
C TYR A 166 7.04 -3.59 11.67
N PHE A 167 6.62 -2.37 12.01
CA PHE A 167 5.27 -1.88 11.71
C PHE A 167 4.98 -1.88 10.21
N ILE A 168 5.93 -1.44 9.36
CA ILE A 168 5.78 -1.48 7.89
C ILE A 168 5.56 -2.91 7.39
N GLU A 169 6.26 -3.89 7.97
CA GLU A 169 6.10 -5.29 7.59
C GLU A 169 4.73 -5.84 8.01
N MET A 170 4.26 -5.47 9.20
CA MET A 170 2.98 -5.96 9.74
C MET A 170 1.76 -5.33 9.04
N ILE A 171 1.79 -4.02 8.77
CA ILE A 171 0.67 -3.31 8.13
C ILE A 171 0.49 -3.67 6.64
N ASN A 172 1.50 -4.30 6.04
CA ASN A 172 1.52 -4.78 4.66
C ASN A 172 1.16 -3.73 3.58
N TYR A 173 1.43 -2.46 3.85
CA TYR A 173 1.16 -1.37 2.90
C TYR A 173 1.93 -1.51 1.58
N LEU A 174 3.15 -2.07 1.61
CA LEU A 174 4.00 -2.16 0.42
C LEU A 174 3.51 -3.17 -0.63
N ASP A 175 2.56 -4.02 -0.25
CA ASP A 175 1.86 -4.93 -1.14
C ASP A 175 0.61 -4.23 -1.71
N PRO A 176 0.53 -3.95 -3.02
CA PRO A 176 -0.64 -3.31 -3.62
C PRO A 176 -1.94 -4.10 -3.43
N GLU A 177 -1.86 -5.44 -3.36
CA GLU A 177 -3.02 -6.30 -3.19
C GLU A 177 -3.59 -6.29 -1.76
N SER A 178 -2.83 -5.75 -0.79
CA SER A 178 -3.30 -5.62 0.59
C SER A 178 -4.49 -4.66 0.75
N GLY A 179 -4.72 -3.77 -0.23
CA GLY A 179 -5.72 -2.72 -0.17
C GLY A 179 -5.44 -1.63 0.88
N LYS A 180 -4.33 -1.73 1.63
CA LYS A 180 -3.96 -0.74 2.65
C LYS A 180 -3.46 0.54 2.03
N ASN A 181 -3.82 1.69 2.61
CA ASN A 181 -3.40 3.03 2.22
C ASN A 181 -2.87 3.82 3.43
N LEU A 182 -2.44 5.06 3.23
CA LEU A 182 -1.90 5.88 4.31
C LEU A 182 -2.96 6.31 5.34
N TYR A 183 -4.26 6.28 5.02
CA TYR A 183 -5.32 6.49 6.02
C TYR A 183 -5.36 5.35 7.03
N ASP A 184 -5.22 4.10 6.58
CA ASP A 184 -5.17 2.93 7.47
C ASP A 184 -3.98 3.03 8.42
N ILE A 185 -2.81 3.42 7.89
CA ILE A 185 -1.59 3.58 8.68
C ILE A 185 -1.77 4.72 9.70
N ASP A 186 -2.29 5.87 9.28
CA ASP A 186 -2.51 7.02 10.16
C ASP A 186 -3.49 6.71 11.30
N ASN A 187 -4.59 6.05 10.97
CA ASN A 187 -5.56 5.60 11.97
C ASN A 187 -4.93 4.62 12.97
N THR A 188 -4.15 3.66 12.49
CA THR A 188 -3.45 2.70 13.36
C THR A 188 -2.43 3.39 14.26
N ILE A 189 -1.63 4.32 13.70
CA ILE A 189 -0.68 5.13 14.49
C ILE A 189 -1.42 5.94 15.57
N ARG A 190 -2.54 6.56 15.22
CA ARG A 190 -3.35 7.32 16.17
C ARG A 190 -3.84 6.46 17.32
N MET A 191 -4.36 5.26 17.03
CA MET A 191 -4.80 4.30 18.05
C MET A 191 -3.65 3.87 18.95
N MET A 192 -2.52 3.45 18.38
CA MET A 192 -1.33 3.04 19.15
C MET A 192 -0.77 4.19 20.00
N SER A 193 -0.87 5.43 19.51
CA SER A 193 -0.35 6.58 20.24
C SER A 193 -1.15 6.91 21.51
N GLY A 194 -2.35 6.37 21.66
CA GLY A 194 -3.16 6.44 22.90
C GLY A 194 -2.67 5.50 24.03
N VAL A 195 -1.75 4.58 23.73
CA VAL A 195 -1.19 3.67 24.73
C VAL A 195 -0.17 4.41 25.62
N ASP A 196 -0.20 4.19 26.92
CA ASP A 196 0.82 4.70 27.82
C ASP A 196 2.17 4.00 27.58
N GLY A 197 3.26 4.78 27.60
CA GLY A 197 4.62 4.27 27.44
C GLY A 197 5.13 4.26 26.00
N ALA A 198 6.15 3.43 25.77
CA ALA A 198 6.82 3.31 24.48
C ALA A 198 6.04 2.39 23.53
N ILE A 199 6.10 2.70 22.24
CA ILE A 199 5.57 1.82 21.20
C ILE A 199 6.64 0.79 20.85
N ASP A 200 6.33 -0.47 21.07
CA ASP A 200 7.17 -1.64 20.75
C ASP A 200 6.42 -2.62 19.82
N GLU A 201 7.06 -3.75 19.52
CA GLU A 201 6.44 -4.79 18.68
C GLU A 201 5.20 -5.40 19.34
N GLY A 202 5.17 -5.47 20.69
CA GLY A 202 4.02 -5.96 21.46
C GLY A 202 2.79 -5.08 21.26
N VAL A 203 2.98 -3.76 21.32
CA VAL A 203 1.91 -2.79 21.04
C VAL A 203 1.44 -2.92 19.58
N ILE A 204 2.38 -2.99 18.62
CA ILE A 204 2.00 -3.15 17.20
C ILE A 204 1.12 -4.38 17.00
N ASN A 205 1.49 -5.51 17.59
CA ASN A 205 0.75 -6.78 17.46
C ASN A 205 -0.67 -6.75 18.06
N GLN A 206 -0.98 -5.77 18.89
CA GLN A 206 -2.34 -5.58 19.45
C GLN A 206 -3.25 -4.78 18.51
N TYR A 207 -2.67 -3.93 17.65
CA TYR A 207 -3.42 -3.01 16.80
C TYR A 207 -3.36 -3.32 15.30
N VAL A 208 -2.45 -4.22 14.90
CA VAL A 208 -2.29 -4.64 13.50
C VAL A 208 -2.57 -6.12 13.39
N GLU A 209 -3.44 -6.47 12.47
CA GLU A 209 -3.63 -7.87 12.10
C GLU A 209 -2.35 -8.40 11.46
N ILE A 210 -1.74 -9.40 12.09
CA ILE A 210 -0.48 -9.96 11.62
C ILE A 210 -0.74 -10.76 10.34
N PRO A 211 -0.08 -10.44 9.22
CA PRO A 211 -0.26 -11.20 7.99
C PRO A 211 -0.02 -12.70 8.20
N ILE A 212 -0.85 -13.53 7.59
CA ILE A 212 -0.78 -14.99 7.74
C ILE A 212 0.60 -15.53 7.36
N GLU A 213 1.22 -14.94 6.32
CA GLU A 213 2.57 -15.29 5.86
C GLU A 213 3.63 -15.08 6.95
N HIS A 214 3.50 -14.02 7.74
CA HIS A 214 4.44 -13.76 8.86
C HIS A 214 4.33 -14.85 9.94
N ASN A 215 3.12 -15.25 10.27
CA ASN A 215 2.90 -16.31 11.24
C ASN A 215 3.32 -17.69 10.68
N ILE A 216 3.17 -17.94 9.39
CA ILE A 216 3.73 -19.13 8.73
C ILE A 216 5.25 -19.16 8.90
N PHE A 217 5.97 -18.04 8.70
CA PHE A 217 7.42 -18.01 8.94
C PHE A 217 7.78 -18.24 10.40
N LYS A 218 7.01 -17.70 11.37
CA LYS A 218 7.21 -18.03 12.80
C LYS A 218 7.02 -19.53 13.07
N MET A 219 6.02 -20.14 12.45
CA MET A 219 5.80 -21.58 12.56
C MET A 219 6.98 -22.38 11.98
N MET A 220 7.53 -21.94 10.84
CA MET A 220 8.72 -22.58 10.24
C MET A 220 9.97 -22.41 11.13
N ASP A 221 10.17 -21.25 11.76
CA ASP A 221 11.23 -21.06 12.75
C ASP A 221 11.08 -22.04 13.92
N ALA A 222 9.86 -22.23 14.42
CA ALA A 222 9.57 -23.18 15.48
C ALA A 222 9.87 -24.64 15.06
N ILE A 223 9.48 -25.02 13.84
CA ILE A 223 9.76 -26.36 13.27
C ILE A 223 11.27 -26.56 13.13
N SER A 224 11.99 -25.60 12.53
CA SER A 224 13.44 -25.65 12.34
C SER A 224 14.21 -25.73 13.66
N GLY A 225 13.68 -25.06 14.70
CA GLY A 225 14.16 -25.11 16.06
C GLY A 225 13.72 -26.34 16.87
N ARG A 226 12.98 -27.27 16.25
CA ARG A 226 12.37 -28.48 16.91
C ARG A 226 11.42 -28.13 18.08
N LYS A 227 10.81 -26.95 18.03
CA LYS A 227 9.83 -26.49 19.02
C LYS A 227 8.40 -26.79 18.57
N MET A 228 8.07 -28.09 18.47
CA MET A 228 6.79 -28.53 17.89
C MET A 228 5.58 -27.96 18.63
N SER A 229 5.63 -27.84 19.95
CA SER A 229 4.54 -27.25 20.75
C SER A 229 4.23 -25.79 20.35
N GLU A 230 5.25 -25.03 19.95
CA GLU A 230 5.11 -23.66 19.45
C GLU A 230 4.51 -23.64 18.04
N ALA A 231 4.97 -24.52 17.16
CA ALA A 231 4.43 -24.67 15.80
C ALA A 231 2.93 -25.03 15.82
N ILE A 232 2.53 -25.99 16.66
CA ILE A 232 1.12 -26.38 16.83
C ILE A 232 0.27 -25.25 17.45
N LYS A 233 0.80 -24.46 18.38
CA LYS A 233 0.08 -23.28 18.90
C LYS A 233 -0.23 -22.28 17.79
N ILE A 234 0.73 -22.04 16.88
CA ILE A 234 0.53 -21.13 15.76
C ILE A 234 -0.51 -21.71 14.76
N LEU A 235 -0.45 -23.01 14.48
CA LEU A 235 -1.45 -23.69 13.65
C LEU A 235 -2.86 -23.55 14.25
N ASN A 236 -3.02 -23.83 15.53
CA ASN A 236 -4.29 -23.71 16.23
C ASN A 236 -4.80 -22.24 16.26
N TYR A 237 -3.91 -21.26 16.32
CA TYR A 237 -4.27 -19.85 16.22
C TYR A 237 -4.93 -19.54 14.87
N PHE A 238 -4.40 -20.06 13.75
CA PHE A 238 -5.01 -19.89 12.44
C PHE A 238 -6.39 -20.53 12.34
N VAL A 239 -6.50 -21.77 12.81
CA VAL A 239 -7.78 -22.52 12.79
C VAL A 239 -8.83 -21.81 13.65
N ALA A 240 -8.45 -21.34 14.84
CA ALA A 240 -9.34 -20.57 15.72
C ALA A 240 -9.75 -19.22 15.11
N GLY A 241 -8.88 -18.62 14.28
CA GLY A 241 -9.16 -17.41 13.50
C GLY A 241 -10.07 -17.66 12.29
N GLY A 242 -10.48 -18.90 12.02
CA GLY A 242 -11.37 -19.26 10.91
C GLY A 242 -10.66 -19.41 9.55
N GLU A 243 -9.32 -19.46 9.52
CA GLU A 243 -8.59 -19.70 8.28
C GLU A 243 -8.83 -21.14 7.78
N PRO A 244 -9.19 -21.33 6.49
CA PRO A 244 -9.37 -22.67 5.93
C PRO A 244 -8.08 -23.49 6.03
N GLU A 245 -8.16 -24.70 6.56
CA GLU A 245 -7.02 -25.58 6.79
C GLU A 245 -6.25 -25.89 5.49
N ILE A 246 -6.97 -26.04 4.37
CA ILE A 246 -6.38 -26.24 3.05
C ILE A 246 -5.54 -25.02 2.63
N LYS A 247 -5.98 -23.79 2.95
CA LYS A 247 -5.22 -22.56 2.70
C LYS A 247 -3.95 -22.51 3.54
N ILE A 248 -4.04 -22.88 4.81
CA ILE A 248 -2.87 -22.96 5.70
C ILE A 248 -1.83 -23.94 5.14
N PHE A 249 -2.27 -25.13 4.74
CA PHE A 249 -1.38 -26.13 4.13
C PHE A 249 -0.74 -25.62 2.83
N TYR A 250 -1.53 -24.98 1.96
CA TYR A 250 -1.02 -24.39 0.72
C TYR A 250 0.09 -23.38 0.99
N LEU A 251 -0.10 -22.49 1.97
CA LEU A 251 0.90 -21.50 2.34
C LEU A 251 2.18 -22.13 2.91
N ILE A 252 2.08 -23.16 3.76
CA ILE A 252 3.23 -23.91 4.26
C ILE A 252 4.01 -24.51 3.08
N ASN A 253 3.32 -25.20 2.17
CA ASN A 253 3.91 -25.84 0.99
C ASN A 253 4.60 -24.78 0.10
N GLN A 254 3.91 -23.67 -0.18
CA GLN A 254 4.47 -22.58 -0.97
C GLN A 254 5.76 -22.01 -0.36
N GLN A 255 5.79 -21.81 0.97
CA GLN A 255 7.00 -21.28 1.63
C GLN A 255 8.17 -22.26 1.55
N PHE A 256 7.98 -23.55 1.80
CA PHE A 256 9.05 -24.55 1.63
C PHE A 256 9.54 -24.64 0.19
N ARG A 257 8.65 -24.56 -0.79
CA ARG A 257 9.02 -24.48 -2.22
C ARG A 257 9.83 -23.21 -2.53
N ASN A 258 9.45 -22.07 -1.96
CA ASN A 258 10.20 -20.82 -2.10
C ASN A 258 11.59 -20.93 -1.48
N ILE A 259 11.72 -21.55 -0.30
CA ILE A 259 13.03 -21.79 0.34
C ILE A 259 13.89 -22.70 -0.53
N TYR A 260 13.34 -23.78 -1.05
CA TYR A 260 14.09 -24.72 -1.88
C TYR A 260 14.57 -24.09 -3.20
N LYS A 261 13.67 -23.38 -3.90
CA LYS A 261 14.04 -22.63 -5.12
C LYS A 261 15.10 -21.57 -4.82
N THR A 262 14.95 -20.86 -3.70
CA THR A 262 15.95 -19.86 -3.23
C THR A 262 17.28 -20.52 -2.98
N LYS A 263 17.32 -21.68 -2.29
CA LYS A 263 18.54 -22.45 -2.04
C LYS A 263 19.26 -22.80 -3.34
N LEU A 264 18.54 -23.35 -4.32
CA LEU A 264 19.09 -23.72 -5.62
C LEU A 264 19.70 -22.50 -6.35
N LEU A 265 19.02 -21.34 -6.29
CA LEU A 265 19.54 -20.11 -6.92
C LEU A 265 20.79 -19.57 -6.19
N LEU A 266 20.81 -19.59 -4.86
CA LEU A 266 21.99 -19.19 -4.09
C LEU A 266 23.18 -20.10 -4.34
N ASP A 267 22.96 -21.41 -4.38
CA ASP A 267 24.00 -22.41 -4.67
C ASP A 267 24.51 -22.28 -6.13
N ALA A 268 23.70 -21.77 -7.05
CA ALA A 268 24.08 -21.40 -8.42
C ALA A 268 24.79 -20.03 -8.52
N GLY A 269 25.06 -19.35 -7.39
CA GLY A 269 25.80 -18.09 -7.35
C GLY A 269 24.97 -16.83 -7.54
N HIS A 270 23.62 -16.91 -7.50
CA HIS A 270 22.77 -15.74 -7.56
C HIS A 270 22.73 -14.99 -6.22
N THR A 271 22.59 -13.67 -6.27
CA THR A 271 22.47 -12.84 -5.07
C THR A 271 21.02 -12.83 -4.55
N SER A 272 20.81 -12.56 -3.26
CA SER A 272 19.48 -12.41 -2.67
C SER A 272 18.62 -11.37 -3.38
N ALA A 273 19.21 -10.32 -3.93
CA ALA A 273 18.49 -9.29 -4.69
C ALA A 273 17.91 -9.83 -6.01
N THR A 274 18.61 -10.76 -6.68
CA THR A 274 18.16 -11.36 -7.94
C THR A 274 17.14 -12.49 -7.72
N VAL A 275 17.09 -13.08 -6.52
CA VAL A 275 16.17 -14.17 -6.19
C VAL A 275 14.73 -13.71 -6.26
N ALA A 276 14.39 -12.54 -5.67
CA ALA A 276 13.02 -12.02 -5.66
C ALA A 276 12.47 -11.85 -7.09
N SER A 277 13.27 -11.25 -7.97
CA SER A 277 12.89 -11.04 -9.37
C SER A 277 12.75 -12.34 -10.16
N LYS A 278 13.69 -13.30 -9.95
CA LYS A 278 13.66 -14.59 -10.68
C LYS A 278 12.54 -15.52 -10.27
N LEU A 279 12.14 -15.47 -9.01
CA LEU A 279 11.04 -16.29 -8.48
C LEU A 279 9.69 -15.57 -8.53
N GLU A 280 9.67 -14.31 -8.96
CA GLU A 280 8.46 -13.46 -8.97
C GLU A 280 7.76 -13.42 -7.61
N ILE A 281 8.56 -13.36 -6.53
CA ILE A 281 8.06 -13.31 -5.16
C ILE A 281 8.39 -11.98 -4.49
N HIS A 282 7.57 -11.61 -3.51
CA HIS A 282 7.79 -10.37 -2.76
C HIS A 282 9.20 -10.35 -2.13
N PRO A 283 9.94 -9.21 -2.17
CA PRO A 283 11.30 -9.11 -1.61
C PRO A 283 11.43 -9.55 -0.15
N PHE A 284 10.40 -9.33 0.67
CA PHE A 284 10.35 -9.82 2.04
C PHE A 284 10.37 -11.37 2.10
N VAL A 285 9.54 -12.02 1.28
CA VAL A 285 9.49 -13.49 1.18
C VAL A 285 10.84 -14.03 0.71
N ALA A 286 11.46 -13.42 -0.31
CA ALA A 286 12.78 -13.79 -0.80
C ALA A 286 13.86 -13.67 0.28
N LYS A 287 13.85 -12.57 1.06
CA LYS A 287 14.77 -12.34 2.18
C LYS A 287 14.60 -13.41 3.27
N LYS A 288 13.37 -13.70 3.67
CA LYS A 288 13.06 -14.75 4.66
C LYS A 288 13.43 -16.12 4.13
N ALA A 289 13.03 -16.46 2.90
CA ALA A 289 13.41 -17.71 2.26
C ALA A 289 14.94 -17.89 2.20
N GLY A 290 15.70 -16.82 1.93
CA GLY A 290 17.15 -16.81 1.97
C GLY A 290 17.73 -17.15 3.35
N SER A 291 17.18 -16.60 4.42
CA SER A 291 17.61 -16.91 5.78
C SER A 291 17.36 -18.36 6.18
N PHE A 292 16.25 -18.95 5.73
CA PHE A 292 15.95 -20.37 5.91
C PHE A 292 16.81 -21.27 5.01
N ALA A 293 17.06 -20.87 3.76
CA ALA A 293 17.85 -21.62 2.79
C ALA A 293 19.28 -21.94 3.31
N ILE A 294 19.83 -21.08 4.17
CA ILE A 294 21.13 -21.30 4.81
C ILE A 294 21.05 -22.39 5.89
N GLN A 295 19.89 -22.56 6.53
CA GLN A 295 19.70 -23.50 7.63
C GLN A 295 19.49 -24.94 7.17
N PHE A 296 19.07 -25.15 5.92
CA PHE A 296 18.75 -26.44 5.37
C PHE A 296 19.71 -26.86 4.23
N SER A 297 20.03 -28.14 4.16
CA SER A 297 20.68 -28.74 2.99
C SER A 297 19.66 -29.01 1.88
N ASN A 298 20.15 -29.15 0.63
CA ASN A 298 19.29 -29.53 -0.51
C ASN A 298 18.58 -30.86 -0.28
N ARG A 299 19.28 -31.84 0.37
CA ARG A 299 18.71 -33.14 0.72
C ARG A 299 17.55 -33.01 1.71
N GLN A 300 17.68 -32.17 2.72
CA GLN A 300 16.62 -31.91 3.70
C GLN A 300 15.41 -31.27 3.05
N LEU A 301 15.62 -30.23 2.23
CA LEU A 301 14.53 -29.55 1.53
C LEU A 301 13.84 -30.49 0.55
N GLY A 302 14.58 -31.35 -0.17
CA GLY A 302 14.00 -32.38 -1.02
C GLY A 302 13.08 -33.31 -0.23
N LYS A 303 13.54 -33.80 0.94
CA LYS A 303 12.72 -34.67 1.79
C LYS A 303 11.48 -33.97 2.36
N ILE A 304 11.60 -32.68 2.72
CA ILE A 304 10.45 -31.89 3.17
C ILE A 304 9.41 -31.74 2.06
N ILE A 305 9.84 -31.49 0.82
CA ILE A 305 8.92 -31.39 -0.32
C ILE A 305 8.22 -32.74 -0.57
N GLU A 306 8.93 -33.87 -0.49
CA GLU A 306 8.31 -35.21 -0.60
C GLU A 306 7.21 -35.41 0.47
N ILE A 307 7.48 -35.07 1.74
CA ILE A 307 6.49 -35.16 2.83
C ILE A 307 5.26 -34.30 2.50
N LEU A 308 5.47 -33.08 2.04
CA LEU A 308 4.36 -32.17 1.72
C LEU A 308 3.54 -32.66 0.50
N GLU A 309 4.19 -33.28 -0.49
CA GLU A 309 3.51 -33.88 -1.65
C GLU A 309 2.67 -35.09 -1.24
N GLU A 310 3.21 -35.98 -0.38
CA GLU A 310 2.46 -37.09 0.18
C GLU A 310 1.19 -36.62 0.91
N VAL A 311 1.32 -35.58 1.73
CA VAL A 311 0.19 -35.01 2.49
C VAL A 311 -0.82 -34.33 1.55
N ASP A 312 -0.39 -33.62 0.51
CA ASP A 312 -1.30 -33.07 -0.50
C ASP A 312 -2.14 -34.14 -1.20
N ILE A 313 -1.51 -35.26 -1.56
CA ILE A 313 -2.22 -36.44 -2.13
C ILE A 313 -3.22 -37.00 -1.11
N MET A 314 -2.83 -37.14 0.15
CA MET A 314 -3.72 -37.65 1.19
C MET A 314 -4.92 -36.73 1.45
N MET A 315 -4.73 -35.41 1.44
CA MET A 315 -5.82 -34.44 1.56
C MET A 315 -6.86 -34.58 0.45
N LYS A 316 -6.44 -34.96 -0.76
CA LYS A 316 -7.32 -35.12 -1.91
C LYS A 316 -7.96 -36.50 -2.03
N SER A 317 -7.39 -37.52 -1.39
CA SER A 317 -7.79 -38.91 -1.61
C SER A 317 -8.29 -39.67 -0.38
N SER A 318 -8.00 -39.21 0.85
CA SER A 318 -8.20 -40.06 2.06
C SER A 318 -9.34 -39.57 2.89
N GLY A 319 -10.14 -38.71 2.75
CA GLY A 319 -11.23 -38.29 3.64
C GLY A 319 -10.85 -38.03 5.13
N LEU A 320 -9.54 -38.00 5.45
CA LEU A 320 -9.03 -37.65 6.77
C LEU A 320 -9.15 -36.13 7.00
N PRO A 321 -9.35 -35.69 8.26
CA PRO A 321 -9.39 -34.29 8.58
C PRO A 321 -8.11 -33.56 8.14
N PRO A 322 -8.20 -32.47 7.36
CA PRO A 322 -7.02 -31.72 6.88
C PRO A 322 -6.10 -31.28 8.01
N LEU A 323 -6.64 -30.84 9.15
CA LEU A 323 -5.85 -30.43 10.32
C LEU A 323 -4.92 -31.54 10.81
N LEU A 324 -5.43 -32.77 10.92
CA LEU A 324 -4.63 -33.93 11.33
C LEU A 324 -3.48 -34.21 10.35
N LEU A 325 -3.73 -34.05 9.04
CA LEU A 325 -2.73 -34.23 8.00
C LEU A 325 -1.65 -33.15 8.06
N ILE A 326 -2.02 -31.89 8.38
CA ILE A 326 -1.07 -30.79 8.59
C ILE A 326 -0.19 -31.09 9.81
N GLU A 327 -0.79 -31.45 10.94
CA GLU A 327 -0.04 -31.81 12.16
C GLU A 327 0.95 -32.94 11.91
N LYS A 328 0.51 -33.99 11.18
CA LYS A 328 1.40 -35.08 10.73
C LYS A 328 2.57 -34.56 9.89
N ALA A 329 2.30 -33.69 8.91
CA ALA A 329 3.34 -33.12 8.08
C ALA A 329 4.36 -32.33 8.91
N LEU A 330 3.89 -31.45 9.82
CA LEU A 330 4.75 -30.64 10.68
C LEU A 330 5.65 -31.52 11.56
N PHE A 331 5.09 -32.58 12.14
CA PHE A 331 5.86 -33.54 12.91
C PHE A 331 6.95 -34.25 12.07
N GLN A 332 6.58 -34.79 10.91
CA GLN A 332 7.53 -35.46 10.01
C GLN A 332 8.65 -34.53 9.53
N ILE A 333 8.31 -33.25 9.23
CA ILE A 333 9.30 -32.24 8.85
C ILE A 333 10.29 -31.97 9.99
N SER A 334 9.82 -31.91 11.24
CA SER A 334 10.70 -31.69 12.41
C SER A 334 11.68 -32.82 12.65
N GLU A 335 11.35 -34.04 12.21
CA GLU A 335 12.19 -35.26 12.35
C GLU A 335 13.19 -35.43 11.18
N VAL A 336 13.14 -34.57 10.15
CA VAL A 336 14.13 -34.66 9.05
C VAL A 336 15.53 -34.43 9.60
N PRO A 337 16.48 -35.36 9.44
CA PRO A 337 17.82 -35.25 10.00
C PRO A 337 18.58 -34.03 9.46
N LYS A 338 19.37 -33.39 10.33
CA LYS A 338 20.23 -32.26 9.95
C LYS A 338 21.37 -32.68 9.06
#